data_3fcff88afb9e15bbd79917f46ea18576
#
_entry.id   3fcff88afb9e15bbd79917f46ea18576
#
_cell.length_a   1.000
_cell.length_b   1.000
_cell.length_c   1.000
_cell.angle_alpha   90.00
_cell.angle_beta   90.00
_cell.angle_gamma   90.00
#
_symmetry.space_group_name_H-M   'P 1'
#
loop_
_entity.id
_entity.type
_entity.pdbx_description
1 polymer ?
#
loop_
_entity_poly.entity_id
_entity_poly.type
_entity_poly.pdbx_seq_one_letter_code
_entity_poly.pdbx_strand_id
1 'polypeptide(L)'
;CFQYPVEIPGVSMVNFMRAAVNEQRKYKGLPALTASEFLKLMREKRAVVELDNKLANRSVNEGFSGGEKKRNEIFQMAMLEPRLSILDETDSGLDIDALRIVAEGVNKLKTPETSTIVITHYQRLLDYIKPDIVHVLYKGRIVKTAGPELALELEEKGYDWIKKEVGE
;
A
#
# COMPACT_ATOMS: atom_id res chain seq x y z
N CYS A 1 1.43 -4.63 -0.30
CA CYS A 1 0.93 -4.43 1.07
C CYS A 1 0.01 -5.58 1.43
N PHE A 2 0.26 -6.24 2.54
CA PHE A 2 -0.52 -7.39 3.00
C PHE A 2 -1.67 -6.95 3.91
N GLN A 3 -2.77 -7.69 3.90
CA GLN A 3 -3.85 -7.51 4.85
C GLN A 3 -3.31 -7.54 6.30
N TYR A 4 -2.45 -8.54 6.59
CA TYR A 4 -1.74 -8.67 7.86
C TYR A 4 -0.22 -8.56 7.62
N PRO A 5 0.41 -7.40 7.87
CA PRO A 5 1.85 -7.24 7.67
C PRO A 5 2.67 -8.18 8.56
N VAL A 6 3.59 -8.92 7.95
CA VAL A 6 4.42 -9.92 8.64
C VAL A 6 5.47 -9.23 9.51
N GLU A 7 5.73 -9.79 10.69
CA GLU A 7 6.84 -9.41 11.57
C GLU A 7 8.07 -10.25 11.23
N ILE A 8 9.26 -9.61 11.23
CA ILE A 8 10.53 -10.30 11.03
C ILE A 8 11.45 -9.98 12.22
N PRO A 9 11.34 -10.76 13.33
CA PRO A 9 12.15 -10.53 14.53
C PRO A 9 13.64 -10.62 14.23
N GLY A 10 14.44 -9.75 14.87
CA GLY A 10 15.89 -9.73 14.72
C GLY A 10 16.44 -9.10 13.43
N VAL A 11 15.58 -8.75 12.46
CA VAL A 11 15.98 -8.07 11.22
C VAL A 11 15.53 -6.63 11.27
N SER A 12 16.46 -5.69 11.45
CA SER A 12 16.10 -4.27 11.47
C SER A 12 15.57 -3.79 10.11
N MET A 13 14.65 -2.80 10.14
CA MET A 13 14.09 -2.19 8.94
C MET A 13 15.18 -1.62 8.02
N VAL A 14 16.22 -1.00 8.61
CA VAL A 14 17.37 -0.48 7.85
C VAL A 14 18.06 -1.60 7.05
N ASN A 15 18.37 -2.72 7.69
CA ASN A 15 19.05 -3.84 7.03
C ASN A 15 18.17 -4.51 5.99
N PHE A 16 16.90 -4.72 6.30
CA PHE A 16 15.92 -5.30 5.38
C PHE A 16 15.80 -4.45 4.11
N MET A 17 15.54 -3.15 4.25
CA MET A 17 15.39 -2.27 3.10
C MET A 17 16.68 -2.06 2.31
N ARG A 18 17.84 -2.02 3.00
CA ARG A 18 19.13 -1.92 2.31
C ARG A 18 19.40 -3.13 1.42
N ALA A 19 19.11 -4.33 1.91
CA ALA A 19 19.23 -5.55 1.13
C ALA A 19 18.29 -5.53 -0.07
N ALA A 20 16.99 -5.24 0.14
CA ALA A 20 15.98 -5.23 -0.91
C ALA A 20 16.28 -4.21 -2.02
N VAL A 21 16.62 -2.96 -1.65
CA VAL A 21 16.96 -1.91 -2.62
C VAL A 21 18.23 -2.25 -3.40
N ASN A 22 19.26 -2.77 -2.74
CA ASN A 22 20.51 -3.11 -3.44
C ASN A 22 20.35 -4.31 -4.38
N GLU A 23 19.57 -5.33 -4.02
CA GLU A 23 19.27 -6.44 -4.92
C GLU A 23 18.44 -5.98 -6.13
N GLN A 24 17.47 -5.08 -5.94
CA GLN A 24 16.72 -4.49 -7.04
C GLN A 24 17.63 -3.67 -7.98
N ARG A 25 18.58 -2.89 -7.43
CA ARG A 25 19.56 -2.14 -8.20
C ARG A 25 20.49 -3.06 -8.99
N LYS A 26 20.97 -4.11 -8.34
CA LYS A 26 21.81 -5.15 -8.99
C LYS A 26 21.08 -5.79 -10.16
N TYR A 27 19.81 -6.14 -10.01
CA TYR A 27 18.98 -6.67 -11.11
C TYR A 27 18.88 -5.68 -12.28
N LYS A 28 18.84 -4.37 -11.99
CA LYS A 28 18.80 -3.29 -13.01
C LYS A 28 20.19 -2.93 -13.56
N GLY A 29 21.25 -3.64 -13.18
CA GLY A 29 22.64 -3.33 -13.59
C GLY A 29 23.21 -2.06 -12.97
N LEU A 30 22.61 -1.57 -11.86
CA LEU A 30 23.05 -0.36 -11.17
C LEU A 30 23.97 -0.72 -9.99
N PRO A 31 24.95 0.13 -9.62
CA PRO A 31 25.80 -0.10 -8.47
C PRO A 31 24.98 -0.05 -7.17
N ALA A 32 25.40 -0.79 -6.14
CA ALA A 32 24.81 -0.71 -4.82
C ALA A 32 24.96 0.69 -4.24
N LEU A 33 23.97 1.13 -3.45
CA LEU A 33 24.06 2.38 -2.72
C LEU A 33 25.09 2.28 -1.60
N THR A 34 25.90 3.31 -1.45
CA THR A 34 26.73 3.50 -0.24
C THR A 34 25.83 3.65 0.99
N ALA A 35 26.39 3.47 2.17
CA ALA A 35 25.63 3.66 3.42
C ALA A 35 25.03 5.07 3.54
N SER A 36 25.79 6.10 3.12
CA SER A 36 25.33 7.50 3.17
C SER A 36 24.16 7.76 2.21
N GLU A 37 24.27 7.30 0.96
CA GLU A 37 23.21 7.44 -0.03
C GLU A 37 21.94 6.71 0.38
N PHE A 38 22.08 5.49 0.91
CA PHE A 38 20.95 4.72 1.41
C PHE A 38 20.24 5.42 2.58
N LEU A 39 20.98 5.94 3.56
CA LEU A 39 20.38 6.65 4.69
C LEU A 39 19.69 7.95 4.27
N LYS A 40 20.23 8.65 3.26
CA LYS A 40 19.59 9.83 2.67
C LYS A 40 18.27 9.44 2.02
N LEU A 41 18.27 8.45 1.12
CA LEU A 41 17.07 7.92 0.48
C LEU A 41 16.02 7.48 1.50
N MET A 42 16.42 6.73 2.50
CA MET A 42 15.54 6.26 3.56
C MET A 42 14.87 7.40 4.33
N ARG A 43 15.62 8.48 4.61
CA ARG A 43 15.06 9.68 5.27
C ARG A 43 14.02 10.38 4.42
N GLU A 44 14.31 10.56 3.12
CA GLU A 44 13.40 11.18 2.16
C GLU A 44 12.09 10.38 2.01
N LYS A 45 12.21 9.07 1.78
CA LYS A 45 11.04 8.20 1.57
C LYS A 45 10.19 8.04 2.84
N ARG A 46 10.81 8.03 4.00
CA ARG A 46 10.09 7.96 5.28
C ARG A 46 9.22 9.18 5.55
N ALA A 47 9.65 10.35 5.11
CA ALA A 47 8.87 11.59 5.24
C ALA A 47 7.54 11.53 4.46
N VAL A 48 7.46 10.71 3.41
CA VAL A 48 6.23 10.57 2.59
C VAL A 48 5.05 10.04 3.42
N VAL A 49 5.32 9.19 4.40
CA VAL A 49 4.31 8.50 5.23
C VAL A 49 4.40 8.86 6.71
N GLU A 50 5.15 9.90 7.05
CA GLU A 50 5.33 10.38 8.44
C GLU A 50 5.74 9.25 9.40
N LEU A 51 6.61 8.33 8.94
CA LEU A 51 7.08 7.21 9.77
C LEU A 51 8.15 7.68 10.75
N ASP A 52 7.96 7.40 12.05
CA ASP A 52 8.90 7.80 13.11
C ASP A 52 10.29 7.22 12.87
N ASN A 53 11.31 8.04 13.11
CA ASN A 53 12.72 7.64 13.01
C ASN A 53 13.08 6.46 13.92
N LYS A 54 12.46 6.38 15.09
CA LYS A 54 12.69 5.30 16.04
C LYS A 54 12.37 3.91 15.49
N LEU A 55 11.42 3.84 14.55
CA LEU A 55 11.01 2.56 13.94
C LEU A 55 12.04 2.03 12.95
N ALA A 56 12.90 2.88 12.38
CA ALA A 56 13.90 2.49 11.38
C ALA A 56 14.91 1.46 11.91
N ASN A 57 15.26 1.55 13.19
CA ASN A 57 16.25 0.65 13.83
C ASN A 57 15.60 -0.57 14.51
N ARG A 58 14.27 -0.64 14.56
CA ARG A 58 13.55 -1.78 15.10
C ARG A 58 13.45 -2.90 14.07
N SER A 59 13.20 -4.10 14.55
CA SER A 59 12.88 -5.24 13.69
C SER A 59 11.62 -4.93 12.86
N VAL A 60 11.57 -5.47 11.65
CA VAL A 60 10.46 -5.25 10.71
C VAL A 60 9.13 -5.58 11.36
N ASN A 61 8.28 -4.58 11.54
CA ASN A 61 6.93 -4.64 12.10
C ASN A 61 6.82 -5.17 13.54
N GLU A 62 7.90 -5.58 14.19
CA GLU A 62 7.88 -6.14 15.54
C GLU A 62 7.46 -5.11 16.58
N GLY A 63 6.30 -5.36 17.21
CA GLY A 63 5.71 -4.48 18.20
C GLY A 63 5.25 -3.11 17.63
N PHE A 64 5.02 -3.02 16.33
CA PHE A 64 4.40 -1.85 15.71
C PHE A 64 2.88 -1.89 15.95
N SER A 65 2.27 -0.74 16.16
CA SER A 65 0.81 -0.60 16.11
C SER A 65 0.28 -0.91 14.70
N GLY A 66 -1.02 -1.15 14.55
CA GLY A 66 -1.64 -1.38 13.24
C GLY A 66 -1.35 -0.25 12.24
N GLY A 67 -1.51 1.00 12.66
CA GLY A 67 -1.21 2.16 11.83
C GLY A 67 0.27 2.30 11.46
N GLU A 68 1.18 1.98 12.39
CA GLU A 68 2.62 1.95 12.10
C GLU A 68 2.99 0.85 11.10
N LYS A 69 2.40 -0.34 11.23
CA LYS A 69 2.59 -1.44 10.27
C LYS A 69 2.16 -1.03 8.86
N LYS A 70 0.97 -0.44 8.72
CA LYS A 70 0.47 0.00 7.41
C LYS A 70 1.29 1.15 6.82
N ARG A 71 1.65 2.16 7.62
CA ARG A 71 2.59 3.21 7.17
C ARG A 71 3.94 2.65 6.75
N ASN A 72 4.42 1.62 7.48
CA ASN A 72 5.66 0.94 7.12
C ASN A 72 5.57 0.20 5.78
N GLU A 73 4.43 -0.39 5.41
CA GLU A 73 4.25 -1.00 4.09
C GLU A 73 4.28 0.03 2.96
N ILE A 74 3.63 1.20 3.16
CA ILE A 74 3.72 2.28 2.17
C ILE A 74 5.15 2.88 2.11
N PHE A 75 5.85 2.93 3.23
CA PHE A 75 7.28 3.27 3.23
C PHE A 75 8.12 2.28 2.41
N GLN A 76 7.89 0.96 2.56
CA GLN A 76 8.55 -0.04 1.74
C GLN A 76 8.22 0.13 0.25
N MET A 77 6.96 0.42 -0.08
CA MET A 77 6.54 0.76 -1.45
C MET A 77 7.29 1.99 -1.97
N ALA A 78 7.44 3.03 -1.15
CA ALA A 78 8.18 4.25 -1.50
C ALA A 78 9.67 3.98 -1.76
N MET A 79 10.28 3.07 -0.99
CA MET A 79 11.69 2.69 -1.14
C MET A 79 11.95 1.86 -2.40
N LEU A 80 11.02 0.97 -2.76
CA LEU A 80 11.18 0.00 -3.86
C LEU A 80 10.69 0.53 -5.21
N GLU A 81 9.83 1.56 -5.20
CA GLU A 81 9.27 2.19 -6.42
C GLU A 81 8.77 1.15 -7.45
N PRO A 82 7.81 0.28 -7.07
CA PRO A 82 7.34 -0.78 -7.95
C PRO A 82 6.50 -0.19 -9.10
N ARG A 83 6.55 -0.82 -10.27
CA ARG A 83 5.67 -0.47 -11.39
C ARG A 83 4.22 -0.88 -11.15
N LEU A 84 4.01 -1.95 -10.37
CA LEU A 84 2.70 -2.42 -9.93
C LEU A 84 2.70 -2.57 -8.42
N SER A 85 1.74 -1.94 -7.76
CA SER A 85 1.47 -2.08 -6.34
C SER A 85 0.13 -2.78 -6.13
N ILE A 86 0.07 -3.72 -5.18
CA ILE A 86 -1.16 -4.36 -4.74
C ILE A 86 -1.37 -4.03 -3.27
N LEU A 87 -2.46 -3.35 -2.95
CA LEU A 87 -2.85 -2.92 -1.62
C LEU A 87 -4.03 -3.77 -1.16
N ASP A 88 -3.76 -4.76 -0.30
CA ASP A 88 -4.76 -5.70 0.17
C ASP A 88 -5.28 -5.26 1.54
N GLU A 89 -6.53 -4.77 1.57
CA GLU A 89 -7.23 -4.24 2.76
C GLU A 89 -6.33 -3.34 3.63
N THR A 90 -5.63 -2.41 2.98
CA THR A 90 -4.65 -1.54 3.64
C THR A 90 -5.30 -0.57 4.64
N ASP A 91 -6.59 -0.36 4.55
CA ASP A 91 -7.44 0.45 5.40
C ASP A 91 -7.96 -0.28 6.65
N SER A 92 -7.85 -1.60 6.71
CA SER A 92 -8.35 -2.40 7.83
C SER A 92 -7.66 -2.03 9.15
N GLY A 93 -8.47 -1.71 10.18
CA GLY A 93 -7.98 -1.38 11.52
C GLY A 93 -7.30 -0.02 11.65
N LEU A 94 -7.41 0.86 10.67
CA LEU A 94 -6.89 2.22 10.74
C LEU A 94 -7.96 3.20 11.29
N ASP A 95 -7.51 4.14 12.12
CA ASP A 95 -8.26 5.36 12.39
C ASP A 95 -8.23 6.31 11.19
N ILE A 96 -9.02 7.38 11.23
CA ILE A 96 -9.19 8.32 10.12
C ILE A 96 -7.85 9.01 9.76
N ASP A 97 -7.04 9.35 10.77
CA ASP A 97 -5.78 10.05 10.53
C ASP A 97 -4.73 9.13 9.91
N ALA A 98 -4.61 7.90 10.40
CA ALA A 98 -3.72 6.90 9.82
C ALA A 98 -4.14 6.52 8.39
N LEU A 99 -5.45 6.39 8.13
CA LEU A 99 -6.00 6.14 6.80
C LEU A 99 -5.62 7.26 5.83
N ARG A 100 -5.77 8.52 6.24
CA ARG A 100 -5.41 9.69 5.42
C ARG A 100 -3.93 9.68 5.08
N ILE A 101 -3.05 9.48 6.06
CA ILE A 101 -1.58 9.45 5.83
C ILE A 101 -1.20 8.33 4.86
N VAL A 102 -1.77 7.14 5.01
CA VAL A 102 -1.55 5.99 4.11
C VAL A 102 -2.00 6.33 2.70
N ALA A 103 -3.21 6.85 2.52
CA ALA A 103 -3.76 7.20 1.23
C ALA A 103 -2.98 8.34 0.54
N GLU A 104 -2.60 9.39 1.28
CA GLU A 104 -1.72 10.45 0.77
C GLU A 104 -0.36 9.90 0.35
N GLY A 105 0.20 8.96 1.12
CA GLY A 105 1.44 8.27 0.77
C GLY A 105 1.32 7.56 -0.58
N VAL A 106 0.25 6.79 -0.79
CA VAL A 106 -0.03 6.12 -2.07
C VAL A 106 -0.15 7.13 -3.21
N ASN A 107 -0.94 8.20 -3.01
CA ASN A 107 -1.15 9.23 -4.04
C ASN A 107 0.16 9.95 -4.42
N LYS A 108 1.04 10.24 -3.45
CA LYS A 108 2.36 10.86 -3.70
C LYS A 108 3.30 9.96 -4.51
N LEU A 109 3.08 8.64 -4.48
CA LEU A 109 3.90 7.66 -5.20
C LEU A 109 3.33 7.30 -6.58
N LYS A 110 2.12 7.76 -6.90
CA LYS A 110 1.48 7.52 -8.19
C LYS A 110 2.21 8.31 -9.28
N THR A 111 2.60 7.65 -10.36
CA THR A 111 3.15 8.24 -11.58
C THR A 111 2.45 7.66 -12.81
N PRO A 112 2.60 8.27 -14.01
CA PRO A 112 2.02 7.71 -15.25
C PRO A 112 2.53 6.30 -15.59
N GLU A 113 3.71 5.92 -15.08
CA GLU A 113 4.34 4.63 -15.35
C GLU A 113 4.01 3.56 -14.31
N THR A 114 3.24 3.92 -13.27
CA THR A 114 2.89 3.01 -12.17
C THR A 114 1.41 2.70 -12.15
N SER A 115 1.08 1.48 -11.73
CA SER A 115 -0.30 1.02 -11.51
C SER A 115 -0.48 0.57 -10.06
N THR A 116 -1.67 0.83 -9.51
CA THR A 116 -2.02 0.39 -8.17
C THR A 116 -3.34 -0.37 -8.22
N ILE A 117 -3.35 -1.60 -7.71
CA ILE A 117 -4.56 -2.38 -7.46
C ILE A 117 -4.88 -2.21 -5.98
N VAL A 118 -6.08 -1.72 -5.68
CA VAL A 118 -6.58 -1.57 -4.31
C VAL A 118 -7.69 -2.58 -4.10
N ILE A 119 -7.53 -3.45 -3.12
CA ILE A 119 -8.56 -4.39 -2.66
C ILE A 119 -9.10 -3.82 -1.36
N THR A 120 -10.36 -3.46 -1.34
CA THR A 120 -11.03 -2.91 -0.15
C THR A 120 -12.53 -3.20 -0.21
N HIS A 121 -13.14 -3.26 0.95
CA HIS A 121 -14.58 -3.29 1.12
C HIS A 121 -15.10 -2.01 1.82
N TYR A 122 -14.21 -1.01 2.02
CA TYR A 122 -14.54 0.27 2.64
C TYR A 122 -14.46 1.41 1.64
N GLN A 123 -15.56 2.11 1.46
CA GLN A 123 -15.65 3.30 0.62
C GLN A 123 -14.68 4.40 1.07
N ARG A 124 -14.46 4.55 2.37
CA ARG A 124 -13.60 5.62 2.93
C ARG A 124 -12.21 5.70 2.31
N LEU A 125 -11.60 4.56 1.96
CA LEU A 125 -10.31 4.57 1.29
C LEU A 125 -10.41 5.19 -0.10
N LEU A 126 -11.53 4.93 -0.82
CA LEU A 126 -11.76 5.41 -2.18
C LEU A 126 -12.06 6.92 -2.23
N ASP A 127 -12.45 7.54 -1.11
CA ASP A 127 -12.58 8.99 -1.00
C ASP A 127 -11.22 9.69 -1.10
N TYR A 128 -10.17 9.04 -0.63
CA TYR A 128 -8.79 9.53 -0.68
C TYR A 128 -8.01 9.03 -1.89
N ILE A 129 -8.19 7.75 -2.26
CA ILE A 129 -7.54 7.14 -3.44
C ILE A 129 -8.61 6.91 -4.49
N LYS A 130 -8.81 7.90 -5.37
CA LYS A 130 -9.81 7.80 -6.44
C LYS A 130 -9.38 6.76 -7.46
N PRO A 131 -10.17 5.69 -7.65
CA PRO A 131 -9.87 4.68 -8.66
C PRO A 131 -10.18 5.21 -10.06
N ASP A 132 -9.44 4.75 -11.06
CA ASP A 132 -9.75 4.99 -12.47
C ASP A 132 -10.79 3.97 -12.97
N ILE A 133 -10.70 2.72 -12.45
CA ILE A 133 -11.60 1.61 -12.80
C ILE A 133 -11.95 0.84 -11.53
N VAL A 134 -13.19 0.41 -11.41
CA VAL A 134 -13.72 -0.42 -10.32
C VAL A 134 -14.17 -1.76 -10.88
N HIS A 135 -13.69 -2.84 -10.26
CA HIS A 135 -14.12 -4.20 -10.54
C HIS A 135 -14.83 -4.78 -9.33
N VAL A 136 -15.99 -5.39 -9.55
CA VAL A 136 -16.70 -6.14 -8.52
C VAL A 136 -16.38 -7.62 -8.64
N LEU A 137 -15.75 -8.17 -7.59
CA LEU A 137 -15.41 -9.58 -7.50
C LEU A 137 -16.50 -10.31 -6.69
N TYR A 138 -17.11 -11.33 -7.27
CA TYR A 138 -18.08 -12.20 -6.60
C TYR A 138 -17.85 -13.67 -6.94
N LYS A 139 -17.78 -14.52 -5.92
CA LYS A 139 -17.49 -15.97 -6.06
C LYS A 139 -16.31 -16.28 -6.98
N GLY A 140 -15.21 -15.50 -6.86
CA GLY A 140 -13.97 -15.67 -7.63
C GLY A 140 -14.04 -15.21 -9.09
N ARG A 141 -15.08 -14.45 -9.49
CA ARG A 141 -15.23 -13.90 -10.84
C ARG A 141 -15.45 -12.39 -10.78
N ILE A 142 -14.89 -11.66 -11.74
CA ILE A 142 -15.25 -10.26 -11.96
C ILE A 142 -16.60 -10.26 -12.65
N VAL A 143 -17.62 -9.76 -11.95
CA VAL A 143 -19.03 -9.76 -12.41
C VAL A 143 -19.44 -8.41 -12.96
N LYS A 144 -18.76 -7.33 -12.57
CA LYS A 144 -19.03 -5.98 -13.09
C LYS A 144 -17.74 -5.18 -13.13
N THR A 145 -17.63 -4.31 -14.13
CA THR A 145 -16.52 -3.36 -14.31
C THR A 145 -17.09 -2.04 -14.77
N ALA A 146 -16.74 -0.95 -14.09
CA ALA A 146 -17.12 0.41 -14.50
C ALA A 146 -16.12 1.44 -13.94
N GLY A 147 -16.41 2.72 -14.12
CA GLY A 147 -15.63 3.83 -13.56
C GLY A 147 -15.81 4.00 -12.05
N PRO A 148 -15.32 5.12 -11.51
CA PRO A 148 -15.39 5.43 -10.06
C PRO A 148 -16.82 5.45 -9.51
N GLU A 149 -17.80 5.78 -10.32
CA GLU A 149 -19.22 5.84 -9.96
C GLU A 149 -19.76 4.51 -9.44
N LEU A 150 -19.20 3.38 -9.90
CA LEU A 150 -19.62 2.07 -9.44
C LEU A 150 -19.35 1.88 -7.93
N ALA A 151 -18.29 2.47 -7.40
CA ALA A 151 -17.99 2.40 -5.98
C ALA A 151 -19.07 3.11 -5.13
N LEU A 152 -19.54 4.28 -5.58
CA LEU A 152 -20.61 5.04 -4.94
C LEU A 152 -21.95 4.28 -5.01
N GLU A 153 -22.23 3.66 -6.16
CA GLU A 153 -23.43 2.87 -6.37
C GLU A 153 -23.47 1.64 -5.44
N LEU A 154 -22.32 0.99 -5.22
CA LEU A 154 -22.19 -0.13 -4.28
C LEU A 154 -22.38 0.29 -2.83
N GLU A 155 -21.91 1.47 -2.43
CA GLU A 155 -22.13 2.00 -1.10
C GLU A 155 -23.60 2.30 -0.85
N GLU A 156 -24.27 2.93 -1.81
CA GLU A 156 -25.67 3.34 -1.69
C GLU A 156 -26.65 2.15 -1.73
N LYS A 157 -26.43 1.20 -2.65
CA LYS A 157 -27.38 0.10 -2.96
C LYS A 157 -26.97 -1.26 -2.38
N GLY A 158 -25.75 -1.37 -1.84
CA GLY A 158 -25.17 -2.65 -1.43
C GLY A 158 -24.86 -3.57 -2.61
N TYR A 159 -24.68 -4.88 -2.35
CA TYR A 159 -24.30 -5.87 -3.35
C TYR A 159 -25.47 -6.71 -3.90
N ASP A 160 -26.67 -6.59 -3.33
CA ASP A 160 -27.78 -7.52 -3.66
C ASP A 160 -28.31 -7.35 -5.08
N TRP A 161 -28.24 -6.14 -5.65
CA TRP A 161 -28.63 -5.92 -7.04
C TRP A 161 -27.66 -6.58 -8.02
N ILE A 162 -26.36 -6.65 -7.69
CA ILE A 162 -25.36 -7.35 -8.50
C ILE A 162 -25.61 -8.86 -8.46
N LYS A 163 -25.94 -9.44 -7.29
CA LYS A 163 -26.29 -10.86 -7.17
C LYS A 163 -27.45 -11.23 -8.08
N LYS A 164 -28.48 -10.37 -8.12
CA LYS A 164 -29.63 -10.54 -9.04
C LYS A 164 -29.23 -10.46 -10.50
N GLU A 165 -28.32 -9.53 -10.90
CA GLU A 165 -27.82 -9.45 -12.28
C GLU A 165 -27.06 -10.72 -12.70
N VAL A 166 -26.39 -11.42 -11.79
CA VAL A 166 -25.66 -12.67 -12.08
C VAL A 166 -26.50 -13.94 -11.87
N GLY A 167 -27.80 -13.80 -11.60
CA GLY A 167 -28.76 -14.91 -11.57
C GLY A 167 -28.87 -15.64 -10.23
N GLU A 168 -28.67 -14.94 -9.13
CA GLU A 168 -28.89 -15.46 -7.75
C GLU A 168 -30.01 -14.74 -6.99
#